data_90fb6c77cb31f4ed502322ae7fe23b6f
#
_entry.id   90fb6c77cb31f4ed502322ae7fe23b6f
#
_cell.length_a   1.000
_cell.length_b   1.000
_cell.length_c   1.000
_cell.angle_alpha   90.00
_cell.angle_beta   90.00
_cell.angle_gamma   90.00
#
_symmetry.space_group_name_H-M   'P 1'
#
loop_
_entity.id
_entity.type
_entity.pdbx_description
1 polymer ?
#
loop_
_entity_poly.entity_id
_entity_poly.type
_entity_poly.pdbx_seq_one_letter_code
_entity_poly.pdbx_strand_id
1 'polypeptide(L)'
;MSLTPDAIKTLSHVSTATITTVLLKKGLRNVWMRGTKPLRPGQKRLVGPAFTLRFVPAREDLATPESWSSPISTRTAIEAMTAGCIAVVDAMGITDAGIFGDILCARMVKRGVAALITDGVVRDVEGVLGTGLPVWCDGFAAPPSVAGLTFVGWGEPIGCGGVAVFPNDIVVADQDGCVLIPQAMLDHVLAEGVEQERMEAWIVNEVNNGAALPGLYPMNAETKARYAASKK
;
A
#
# COMPACT_ATOMS: atom_id res chain seq x y z
N MET A 1 -14.80 7.60 -9.49
CA MET A 1 -15.50 7.91 -8.21
C MET A 1 -14.46 8.33 -7.19
N SER A 2 -14.79 9.23 -6.27
CA SER A 2 -13.86 9.62 -5.20
C SER A 2 -13.97 8.62 -4.05
N LEU A 3 -12.85 8.28 -3.41
CA LEU A 3 -12.80 7.44 -2.22
C LEU A 3 -13.53 8.16 -1.06
N THR A 4 -14.70 7.67 -0.68
CA THR A 4 -15.53 8.26 0.38
C THR A 4 -15.08 7.80 1.78
N PRO A 5 -15.39 8.56 2.85
CA PRO A 5 -15.12 8.12 4.22
C PRO A 5 -15.72 6.74 4.56
N ASP A 6 -16.90 6.43 4.04
CA ASP A 6 -17.56 5.13 4.24
C ASP A 6 -16.82 4.01 3.49
N ALA A 7 -16.32 4.27 2.28
CA ALA A 7 -15.49 3.31 1.54
C ALA A 7 -14.16 3.05 2.29
N ILE A 8 -13.50 4.08 2.81
CA ILE A 8 -12.29 3.94 3.64
C ILE A 8 -12.60 3.08 4.87
N LYS A 9 -13.67 3.38 5.60
CA LYS A 9 -14.10 2.62 6.77
C LYS A 9 -14.36 1.15 6.41
N THR A 10 -15.05 0.88 5.32
CA THR A 10 -15.34 -0.47 4.85
C THR A 10 -14.05 -1.22 4.51
N LEU A 11 -13.17 -0.64 3.68
CA LEU A 11 -11.90 -1.25 3.28
C LEU A 11 -10.93 -1.45 4.45
N SER A 12 -11.03 -0.64 5.51
CA SER A 12 -10.21 -0.84 6.71
C SER A 12 -10.51 -2.16 7.45
N HIS A 13 -11.61 -2.83 7.12
CA HIS A 13 -11.99 -4.14 7.64
C HIS A 13 -11.78 -5.28 6.63
N VAL A 14 -11.31 -4.99 5.41
CA VAL A 14 -11.02 -6.00 4.40
C VAL A 14 -9.51 -6.18 4.28
N SER A 15 -8.99 -7.39 4.46
CA SER A 15 -7.56 -7.69 4.42
C SER A 15 -6.98 -7.57 3.01
N THR A 16 -5.68 -7.28 2.90
CA THR A 16 -5.00 -7.28 1.60
C THR A 16 -5.06 -8.67 0.95
N ALA A 17 -5.03 -9.75 1.73
CA ALA A 17 -5.20 -11.13 1.25
C ALA A 17 -6.60 -11.34 0.62
N THR A 18 -7.65 -10.86 1.26
CA THR A 18 -9.02 -10.90 0.71
C THR A 18 -9.13 -10.06 -0.57
N ILE A 19 -8.58 -8.84 -0.57
CA ILE A 19 -8.61 -7.97 -1.75
C ILE A 19 -7.93 -8.63 -2.95
N THR A 20 -6.75 -9.24 -2.76
CA THR A 20 -6.06 -9.96 -3.85
C THR A 20 -6.91 -11.11 -4.40
N THR A 21 -7.61 -11.87 -3.53
CA THR A 21 -8.49 -12.96 -3.91
C THR A 21 -9.70 -12.46 -4.71
N VAL A 22 -10.32 -11.36 -4.29
CA VAL A 22 -11.46 -10.74 -4.97
C VAL A 22 -11.05 -10.24 -6.36
N LEU A 23 -9.92 -9.53 -6.44
CA LEU A 23 -9.41 -9.02 -7.72
C LEU A 23 -8.94 -10.12 -8.66
N LEU A 24 -8.35 -11.21 -8.14
CA LEU A 24 -7.96 -12.39 -8.92
C LEU A 24 -9.16 -13.02 -9.65
N LYS A 25 -10.32 -13.11 -8.98
CA LYS A 25 -11.57 -13.61 -9.61
C LYS A 25 -12.04 -12.74 -10.78
N LYS A 26 -11.57 -11.49 -10.87
CA LYS A 26 -11.80 -10.56 -12.00
C LYS A 26 -10.65 -10.54 -13.02
N GLY A 27 -9.66 -11.43 -12.88
CA GLY A 27 -8.50 -11.50 -13.77
C GLY A 27 -7.35 -10.57 -13.44
N LEU A 28 -7.45 -9.76 -12.36
CA LEU A 28 -6.41 -8.86 -11.90
C LEU A 28 -5.47 -9.61 -10.95
N ARG A 29 -4.28 -9.95 -11.42
CA ARG A 29 -3.31 -10.79 -10.69
C ARG A 29 -2.15 -10.01 -10.10
N ASN A 30 -1.76 -8.91 -10.74
CA ASN A 30 -0.59 -8.12 -10.37
C ASN A 30 -1.03 -6.84 -9.64
N VAL A 31 -1.46 -6.99 -8.40
CA VAL A 31 -2.01 -5.91 -7.57
C VAL A 31 -1.31 -5.77 -6.21
N TRP A 32 -0.47 -6.74 -5.84
CA TRP A 32 0.33 -6.71 -4.61
C TRP A 32 1.74 -6.21 -4.90
N MET A 33 2.13 -5.11 -4.26
CA MET A 33 3.43 -4.45 -4.44
C MET A 33 4.52 -5.20 -3.67
N ARG A 34 5.48 -5.78 -4.39
CA ARG A 34 6.61 -6.53 -3.80
C ARG A 34 7.54 -5.58 -3.06
N GLY A 35 8.19 -6.07 -1.99
CA GLY A 35 9.12 -5.27 -1.19
C GLY A 35 8.43 -4.34 -0.17
N THR A 36 7.12 -4.15 -0.25
CA THR A 36 6.39 -3.26 0.66
C THR A 36 5.99 -3.96 1.96
N LYS A 37 6.90 -3.99 2.92
CA LYS A 37 6.68 -4.57 4.26
C LYS A 37 6.48 -3.45 5.29
N PRO A 38 5.64 -3.65 6.33
CA PRO A 38 5.50 -2.66 7.39
C PRO A 38 6.84 -2.44 8.11
N LEU A 39 7.31 -1.20 8.17
CA LEU A 39 8.56 -0.86 8.86
C LEU A 39 8.46 -1.09 10.37
N ARG A 40 7.26 -0.92 10.94
CA ARG A 40 6.95 -1.24 12.34
C ARG A 40 5.99 -2.42 12.39
N PRO A 41 6.31 -3.49 13.13
CA PRO A 41 5.35 -4.57 13.40
C PRO A 41 4.06 -4.03 14.04
N GLY A 42 2.92 -4.60 13.67
CA GLY A 42 1.62 -4.22 14.22
C GLY A 42 1.07 -2.87 13.71
N GLN A 43 1.62 -2.30 12.63
CA GLN A 43 0.99 -1.16 11.96
C GLN A 43 -0.47 -1.48 11.63
N LYS A 44 -1.37 -0.53 11.92
CA LYS A 44 -2.79 -0.66 11.57
C LYS A 44 -2.96 -0.64 10.06
N ARG A 45 -4.00 -1.34 9.57
CA ARG A 45 -4.41 -1.25 8.18
C ARG A 45 -4.77 0.19 7.83
N LEU A 46 -4.30 0.63 6.66
CA LEU A 46 -4.55 1.96 6.12
C LEU A 46 -5.12 1.85 4.72
N VAL A 47 -5.92 2.84 4.37
CA VAL A 47 -6.58 2.99 3.07
C VAL A 47 -6.46 4.44 2.62
N GLY A 48 -6.07 4.67 1.38
CA GLY A 48 -6.00 6.01 0.84
C GLY A 48 -5.76 6.05 -0.67
N PRO A 49 -5.94 7.21 -1.30
CA PRO A 49 -5.60 7.39 -2.71
C PRO A 49 -4.08 7.51 -2.89
N ALA A 50 -3.57 6.92 -3.95
CA ALA A 50 -2.16 6.98 -4.31
C ALA A 50 -1.75 8.38 -4.78
N PHE A 51 -0.72 8.94 -4.15
CA PHE A 51 0.07 10.06 -4.67
C PHE A 51 1.40 9.49 -5.14
N THR A 52 1.60 9.42 -6.44
CA THR A 52 2.72 8.70 -7.06
C THR A 52 3.97 9.57 -7.16
N LEU A 53 5.13 8.98 -6.83
CA LEU A 53 6.46 9.60 -7.00
C LEU A 53 7.36 8.63 -7.76
N ARG A 54 8.22 9.19 -8.61
CA ARG A 54 9.06 8.39 -9.49
C ARG A 54 10.54 8.76 -9.37
N PHE A 55 11.35 7.71 -9.21
CA PHE A 55 12.79 7.75 -9.39
C PHE A 55 13.20 6.96 -10.64
N VAL A 56 14.39 7.23 -11.11
CA VAL A 56 15.11 6.47 -12.14
C VAL A 56 16.54 6.19 -11.64
N PRO A 57 17.32 5.31 -12.30
CA PRO A 57 18.71 5.07 -11.91
C PRO A 57 19.49 6.37 -11.80
N ALA A 58 20.43 6.42 -10.86
CA ALA A 58 21.25 7.60 -10.67
C ALA A 58 21.95 8.01 -11.98
N ARG A 59 21.80 9.28 -12.30
CA ARG A 59 22.58 9.98 -13.31
C ARG A 59 23.40 11.03 -12.57
N GLU A 60 24.70 10.81 -12.43
CA GLU A 60 25.57 11.50 -11.49
C GLU A 60 25.64 13.02 -11.71
N ASP A 61 25.41 13.48 -12.95
CA ASP A 61 25.31 14.91 -13.27
C ASP A 61 23.99 15.57 -12.81
N LEU A 62 22.96 14.78 -12.51
CA LEU A 62 21.65 15.22 -12.02
C LEU A 62 21.38 14.82 -10.56
N ALA A 63 21.88 13.68 -10.15
CA ALA A 63 21.71 13.12 -8.80
C ALA A 63 22.71 13.74 -7.81
N THR A 64 22.61 15.05 -7.60
CA THR A 64 23.50 15.80 -6.71
C THR A 64 22.74 16.42 -5.54
N PRO A 65 23.41 16.80 -4.43
CA PRO A 65 22.76 17.50 -3.32
C PRO A 65 22.04 18.78 -3.76
N GLU A 66 22.54 19.49 -4.77
CA GLU A 66 21.94 20.71 -5.32
C GLU A 66 20.55 20.43 -5.93
N SER A 67 20.31 19.21 -6.45
CA SER A 67 19.01 18.79 -6.98
C SER A 67 17.88 18.84 -5.95
N TRP A 68 18.22 18.82 -4.65
CA TRP A 68 17.24 18.94 -3.57
C TRP A 68 16.54 20.28 -3.54
N SER A 69 17.14 21.33 -4.12
CA SER A 69 16.56 22.67 -4.26
C SER A 69 15.86 22.88 -5.60
N SER A 70 15.83 21.86 -6.46
CA SER A 70 15.16 21.92 -7.77
C SER A 70 13.64 22.11 -7.60
N PRO A 71 12.98 22.82 -8.52
CA PRO A 71 11.52 22.83 -8.62
C PRO A 71 10.93 21.42 -8.79
N ILE A 72 11.67 20.48 -9.39
CA ILE A 72 11.32 19.06 -9.46
C ILE A 72 12.20 18.33 -8.43
N SER A 73 11.72 18.28 -7.19
CA SER A 73 12.40 17.62 -6.07
C SER A 73 11.41 16.88 -5.17
N THR A 74 11.91 15.97 -4.39
CA THR A 74 11.10 15.28 -3.36
C THR A 74 10.47 16.25 -2.37
N ARG A 75 11.12 17.40 -2.09
CA ARG A 75 10.61 18.44 -1.19
C ARG A 75 9.38 19.12 -1.80
N THR A 76 9.47 19.52 -3.06
CA THR A 76 8.34 20.13 -3.78
C THR A 76 7.18 19.14 -3.95
N ALA A 77 7.48 17.86 -4.22
CA ALA A 77 6.48 16.81 -4.29
C ALA A 77 5.71 16.65 -2.96
N ILE A 78 6.41 16.69 -1.80
CA ILE A 78 5.76 16.61 -0.49
C ILE A 78 4.83 17.82 -0.27
N GLU A 79 5.23 19.02 -0.69
CA GLU A 79 4.36 20.21 -0.58
C GLU A 79 3.12 20.13 -1.47
N ALA A 80 3.17 19.36 -2.55
CA ALA A 80 2.02 19.12 -3.43
C ALA A 80 1.05 18.02 -2.92
N MET A 81 1.46 17.22 -1.93
CA MET A 81 0.62 16.14 -1.38
C MET A 81 -0.64 16.69 -0.71
N THR A 82 -1.74 15.99 -0.88
CA THR A 82 -3.03 16.29 -0.22
C THR A 82 -3.19 15.46 1.05
N ALA A 83 -3.90 16.01 2.05
CA ALA A 83 -4.19 15.28 3.27
C ALA A 83 -4.96 13.98 2.99
N GLY A 84 -4.61 12.90 3.68
CA GLY A 84 -5.20 11.58 3.52
C GLY A 84 -4.65 10.77 2.35
N CYS A 85 -3.79 11.32 1.48
CA CYS A 85 -3.15 10.53 0.43
C CYS A 85 -2.09 9.57 1.01
N ILE A 86 -1.81 8.52 0.25
CA ILE A 86 -0.68 7.61 0.48
C ILE A 86 0.40 7.95 -0.56
N ALA A 87 1.58 8.34 -0.09
CA ALA A 87 2.73 8.53 -0.97
C ALA A 87 3.24 7.16 -1.45
N VAL A 88 3.09 6.86 -2.73
CA VAL A 88 3.58 5.63 -3.36
C VAL A 88 4.77 5.96 -4.22
N VAL A 89 5.91 5.37 -3.91
CA VAL A 89 7.20 5.74 -4.50
C VAL A 89 7.82 4.57 -5.26
N ASP A 90 7.99 4.75 -6.55
CA ASP A 90 8.78 3.86 -7.40
C ASP A 90 10.26 4.17 -7.20
N ALA A 91 10.95 3.32 -6.45
CA ALA A 91 12.39 3.35 -6.27
C ALA A 91 13.09 2.20 -7.01
N MET A 92 12.39 1.51 -7.90
CA MET A 92 12.89 0.41 -8.74
C MET A 92 13.49 -0.75 -7.92
N GLY A 93 13.04 -0.95 -6.68
CA GLY A 93 13.58 -1.98 -5.78
C GLY A 93 15.03 -1.73 -5.34
N ILE A 94 15.52 -0.50 -5.41
CA ILE A 94 16.87 -0.15 -4.95
C ILE A 94 16.91 -0.19 -3.41
N THR A 95 17.89 -0.93 -2.85
CA THR A 95 18.01 -1.18 -1.42
C THR A 95 19.28 -0.63 -0.77
N ASP A 96 20.09 0.08 -1.52
CA ASP A 96 21.39 0.66 -1.07
C ASP A 96 21.36 2.20 -0.93
N ALA A 97 20.21 2.84 -1.25
CA ALA A 97 20.03 4.28 -1.12
C ALA A 97 18.63 4.60 -0.56
N GLY A 98 18.57 5.22 0.64
CA GLY A 98 17.30 5.58 1.29
C GLY A 98 16.64 6.79 0.64
N ILE A 99 15.38 6.61 0.19
CA ILE A 99 14.65 7.66 -0.55
C ILE A 99 14.20 8.82 0.33
N PHE A 100 13.79 8.53 1.58
CA PHE A 100 13.31 9.51 2.56
C PHE A 100 13.92 9.22 3.93
N GLY A 101 14.21 10.30 4.68
CA GLY A 101 14.59 10.27 6.07
C GLY A 101 13.56 10.95 6.96
N ASP A 102 13.90 11.14 8.23
CA ASP A 102 13.05 11.65 9.31
C ASP A 102 12.46 13.05 9.03
N ILE A 103 13.26 13.99 8.53
CA ILE A 103 12.81 15.37 8.22
C ILE A 103 11.68 15.37 7.19
N LEU A 104 11.85 14.59 6.11
CA LEU A 104 10.85 14.52 5.04
C LEU A 104 9.59 13.78 5.51
N CYS A 105 9.75 12.70 6.28
CA CYS A 105 8.64 11.97 6.89
C CYS A 105 7.87 12.85 7.90
N ALA A 106 8.58 13.63 8.73
CA ALA A 106 7.96 14.60 9.65
C ALA A 106 7.13 15.64 8.89
N ARG A 107 7.63 16.12 7.72
CA ARG A 107 6.87 17.05 6.89
C ARG A 107 5.62 16.39 6.28
N MET A 108 5.71 15.15 5.83
CA MET A 108 4.54 14.38 5.37
C MET A 108 3.46 14.28 6.45
N VAL A 109 3.84 14.00 7.70
CA VAL A 109 2.90 14.00 8.84
C VAL A 109 2.21 15.34 8.98
N LYS A 110 2.94 16.45 8.91
CA LYS A 110 2.37 17.82 8.99
C LYS A 110 1.48 18.18 7.82
N ARG A 111 1.69 17.56 6.66
CA ARG A 111 0.81 17.68 5.48
C ARG A 111 -0.44 16.77 5.59
N GLY A 112 -0.51 15.90 6.60
CA GLY A 112 -1.62 14.96 6.77
C GLY A 112 -1.55 13.76 5.81
N VAL A 113 -0.37 13.43 5.28
CA VAL A 113 -0.14 12.22 4.48
C VAL A 113 -0.42 10.99 5.36
N ALA A 114 -1.20 10.05 4.85
CA ALA A 114 -1.64 8.89 5.61
C ALA A 114 -0.53 7.84 5.79
N ALA A 115 0.30 7.64 4.76
CA ALA A 115 1.40 6.68 4.78
C ALA A 115 2.43 6.97 3.69
N LEU A 116 3.62 6.37 3.84
CA LEU A 116 4.65 6.23 2.81
C LEU A 116 4.77 4.77 2.43
N ILE A 117 4.72 4.47 1.13
CA ILE A 117 4.90 3.14 0.56
C ILE A 117 5.97 3.22 -0.52
N THR A 118 6.93 2.29 -0.51
CA THR A 118 7.95 2.18 -1.55
C THR A 118 8.43 0.74 -1.70
N ASP A 119 8.83 0.37 -2.89
CA ASP A 119 9.56 -0.86 -3.18
C ASP A 119 11.08 -0.75 -2.91
N GLY A 120 11.54 0.44 -2.52
CA GLY A 120 12.89 0.71 -2.05
C GLY A 120 12.98 0.78 -0.53
N VAL A 121 13.96 1.54 -0.02
CA VAL A 121 14.28 1.64 1.40
C VAL A 121 14.23 3.09 1.90
N VAL A 122 14.07 3.26 3.22
CA VAL A 122 14.20 4.56 3.91
C VAL A 122 15.57 4.70 4.57
N ARG A 123 15.92 5.89 5.02
CA ARG A 123 17.09 6.16 5.86
C ARG A 123 16.65 6.77 7.20
N ASP A 124 17.60 6.94 8.13
CA ASP A 124 17.34 7.53 9.45
C ASP A 124 16.18 6.83 10.18
N VAL A 125 16.19 5.48 10.18
CA VAL A 125 15.05 4.63 10.56
C VAL A 125 14.49 4.94 11.94
N GLU A 126 15.35 5.21 12.93
CA GLU A 126 14.93 5.58 14.28
C GLU A 126 14.12 6.89 14.27
N GLY A 127 14.64 7.91 13.57
CA GLY A 127 13.94 9.18 13.38
C GLY A 127 12.66 9.04 12.61
N VAL A 128 12.64 8.25 11.52
CA VAL A 128 11.42 7.96 10.74
C VAL A 128 10.35 7.32 11.63
N LEU A 129 10.70 6.31 12.42
CA LEU A 129 9.78 5.68 13.38
C LEU A 129 9.27 6.68 14.43
N GLY A 130 10.15 7.63 14.86
CA GLY A 130 9.81 8.71 15.80
C GLY A 130 8.80 9.71 15.26
N THR A 131 8.69 9.88 13.93
CA THR A 131 7.70 10.80 13.32
C THR A 131 6.26 10.32 13.48
N GLY A 132 6.06 9.02 13.66
CA GLY A 132 4.74 8.38 13.69
C GLY A 132 4.11 8.15 12.31
N LEU A 133 4.76 8.55 11.21
CA LEU A 133 4.30 8.22 9.86
C LEU A 133 4.31 6.70 9.65
N PRO A 134 3.20 6.08 9.26
CA PRO A 134 3.21 4.68 8.86
C PRO A 134 4.00 4.50 7.56
N VAL A 135 4.91 3.52 7.53
CA VAL A 135 5.79 3.27 6.39
C VAL A 135 5.76 1.79 6.02
N TRP A 136 5.65 1.50 4.73
CA TRP A 136 5.87 0.19 4.12
C TRP A 136 7.00 0.31 3.12
N CYS A 137 8.07 -0.46 3.31
CA CYS A 137 9.28 -0.42 2.46
C CYS A 137 10.02 -1.76 2.52
N ASP A 138 11.06 -1.94 1.70
CA ASP A 138 11.88 -3.16 1.73
C ASP A 138 13.01 -3.12 2.77
N GLY A 139 13.09 -2.06 3.57
CA GLY A 139 14.09 -1.94 4.62
C GLY A 139 14.66 -0.53 4.77
N PHE A 140 15.94 -0.44 5.12
CA PHE A 140 16.62 0.84 5.35
C PHE A 140 18.09 0.79 4.92
N ALA A 141 18.61 1.95 4.47
CA ALA A 141 20.01 2.14 4.10
C ALA A 141 20.49 3.54 4.50
N ALA A 142 21.76 3.68 4.88
CA ALA A 142 22.32 4.95 5.32
C ALA A 142 22.55 5.99 4.18
N PRO A 143 23.00 5.61 2.97
CA PRO A 143 23.24 6.57 1.89
C PRO A 143 21.96 7.32 1.49
N PRO A 144 22.04 8.61 1.11
CA PRO A 144 20.88 9.36 0.62
C PRO A 144 20.47 8.91 -0.79
N SER A 145 19.24 9.22 -1.20
CA SER A 145 18.69 8.82 -2.50
C SER A 145 19.57 9.16 -3.70
N VAL A 146 20.25 10.29 -3.69
CA VAL A 146 21.16 10.72 -4.77
C VAL A 146 22.39 9.82 -4.95
N ALA A 147 22.67 8.91 -4.00
CA ALA A 147 23.74 7.93 -4.14
C ALA A 147 23.40 6.80 -5.12
N GLY A 148 22.11 6.55 -5.37
CA GLY A 148 21.66 5.46 -6.25
C GLY A 148 20.52 5.84 -7.20
N LEU A 149 19.88 6.98 -6.99
CA LEU A 149 18.63 7.35 -7.63
C LEU A 149 18.60 8.82 -8.06
N THR A 150 17.92 9.09 -9.17
CA THR A 150 17.55 10.45 -9.63
C THR A 150 16.04 10.61 -9.51
N PHE A 151 15.57 11.62 -8.78
CA PHE A 151 14.15 11.95 -8.72
C PHE A 151 13.72 12.66 -10.00
N VAL A 152 12.62 12.21 -10.61
CA VAL A 152 12.18 12.74 -11.93
C VAL A 152 10.78 13.35 -11.91
N GLY A 153 9.98 13.16 -10.85
CA GLY A 153 8.67 13.80 -10.76
C GLY A 153 7.65 13.04 -9.94
N TRP A 154 6.43 13.55 -9.98
CA TRP A 154 5.26 12.98 -9.29
C TRP A 154 3.98 13.18 -10.12
N GLY A 155 2.90 12.49 -9.73
CA GLY A 155 1.59 12.62 -10.37
C GLY A 155 1.47 11.88 -11.70
N GLU A 156 2.45 11.05 -12.05
CA GLU A 156 2.48 10.20 -13.24
C GLU A 156 2.33 8.72 -12.86
N PRO A 157 1.93 7.84 -13.79
CA PRO A 157 1.95 6.40 -13.55
C PRO A 157 3.37 5.89 -13.22
N ILE A 158 3.45 4.94 -12.28
CA ILE A 158 4.70 4.37 -11.78
C ILE A 158 4.64 2.83 -11.75
N GLY A 159 5.78 2.19 -11.47
CA GLY A 159 5.95 0.74 -11.41
C GLY A 159 6.34 0.19 -10.03
N CYS A 160 5.75 0.67 -8.94
CA CYS A 160 6.15 0.31 -7.58
C CYS A 160 5.95 -1.19 -7.29
N GLY A 161 7.01 -1.87 -6.87
CA GLY A 161 6.98 -3.30 -6.55
C GLY A 161 6.53 -4.20 -7.67
N GLY A 162 6.73 -3.78 -8.93
CA GLY A 162 6.29 -4.47 -10.13
C GLY A 162 4.79 -4.36 -10.40
N VAL A 163 4.08 -3.43 -9.75
CA VAL A 163 2.66 -3.11 -9.95
C VAL A 163 2.55 -1.75 -10.62
N ALA A 164 1.75 -1.65 -11.69
CA ALA A 164 1.41 -0.38 -12.29
C ALA A 164 0.44 0.39 -11.39
N VAL A 165 0.88 1.52 -10.85
CA VAL A 165 0.10 2.40 -9.96
C VAL A 165 -0.18 3.69 -10.69
N PHE A 166 -1.45 4.03 -10.82
CA PHE A 166 -1.89 5.30 -11.40
C PHE A 166 -2.24 6.29 -10.27
N PRO A 167 -2.06 7.61 -10.50
CA PRO A 167 -2.49 8.61 -9.54
C PRO A 167 -3.97 8.42 -9.14
N ASN A 168 -4.25 8.51 -7.84
CA ASN A 168 -5.56 8.31 -7.22
C ASN A 168 -6.12 6.87 -7.25
N ASP A 169 -5.38 5.86 -7.70
CA ASP A 169 -5.75 4.48 -7.41
C ASP A 169 -5.85 4.27 -5.89
N ILE A 170 -6.68 3.34 -5.46
CA ILE A 170 -6.86 3.09 -4.04
C ILE A 170 -5.81 2.09 -3.56
N VAL A 171 -5.11 2.45 -2.50
CA VAL A 171 -4.13 1.57 -1.87
C VAL A 171 -4.63 1.14 -0.50
N VAL A 172 -4.52 -0.15 -0.23
CA VAL A 172 -4.74 -0.76 1.08
C VAL A 172 -3.42 -1.39 1.53
N ALA A 173 -3.00 -1.07 2.74
CA ALA A 173 -1.75 -1.56 3.32
C ALA A 173 -2.01 -2.16 4.71
N ASP A 174 -1.49 -3.36 4.97
CA ASP A 174 -1.56 -4.04 6.27
C ASP A 174 -0.28 -4.85 6.57
N GLN A 175 -0.36 -5.91 7.38
CA GLN A 175 0.82 -6.71 7.77
C GLN A 175 1.36 -7.57 6.62
N ASP A 176 0.53 -7.91 5.63
CA ASP A 176 0.93 -8.71 4.46
C ASP A 176 1.51 -7.85 3.32
N GLY A 177 1.53 -6.52 3.49
CA GLY A 177 2.06 -5.55 2.53
C GLY A 177 0.99 -4.64 1.95
N CYS A 178 1.23 -4.17 0.72
CA CYS A 178 0.39 -3.17 0.06
C CYS A 178 -0.26 -3.70 -1.20
N VAL A 179 -1.55 -3.44 -1.36
CA VAL A 179 -2.35 -3.86 -2.51
C VAL A 179 -3.01 -2.66 -3.16
N LEU A 180 -2.99 -2.67 -4.49
CA LEU A 180 -3.65 -1.70 -5.34
C LEU A 180 -5.05 -2.16 -5.71
N ILE A 181 -6.03 -1.26 -5.62
CA ILE A 181 -7.37 -1.41 -6.17
C ILE A 181 -7.54 -0.34 -7.26
N PRO A 182 -7.60 -0.71 -8.55
CA PRO A 182 -7.93 0.25 -9.58
C PRO A 182 -9.28 0.92 -9.29
N GLN A 183 -9.41 2.22 -9.54
CA GLN A 183 -10.65 2.97 -9.24
C GLN A 183 -11.92 2.30 -9.79
N ALA A 184 -11.84 1.73 -11.01
CA ALA A 184 -12.95 1.03 -11.63
C ALA A 184 -13.39 -0.24 -10.89
N MET A 185 -12.56 -0.76 -9.99
CA MET A 185 -12.84 -1.99 -9.22
C MET A 185 -13.30 -1.70 -7.79
N LEU A 186 -13.35 -0.43 -7.37
CA LEU A 186 -13.66 -0.06 -5.99
C LEU A 186 -15.00 -0.64 -5.52
N ASP A 187 -16.08 -0.40 -6.27
CA ASP A 187 -17.43 -0.85 -5.89
C ASP A 187 -17.53 -2.37 -5.79
N HIS A 188 -16.83 -3.08 -6.71
CA HIS A 188 -16.77 -4.53 -6.67
C HIS A 188 -16.03 -5.03 -5.41
N VAL A 189 -14.89 -4.43 -5.07
CA VAL A 189 -14.13 -4.82 -3.88
C VAL A 189 -14.89 -4.47 -2.59
N LEU A 190 -15.60 -3.35 -2.55
CA LEU A 190 -16.46 -2.99 -1.41
C LEU A 190 -17.56 -4.02 -1.18
N ALA A 191 -18.23 -4.47 -2.24
CA ALA A 191 -19.32 -5.44 -2.13
C ALA A 191 -18.81 -6.84 -1.77
N GLU A 192 -17.86 -7.36 -2.54
CA GLU A 192 -17.39 -8.74 -2.41
C GLU A 192 -16.41 -8.94 -1.25
N GLY A 193 -15.60 -7.92 -0.93
CA GLY A 193 -14.58 -8.02 0.11
C GLY A 193 -15.19 -8.23 1.50
N VAL A 194 -16.23 -7.46 1.83
CA VAL A 194 -16.94 -7.59 3.12
C VAL A 194 -17.61 -8.96 3.25
N GLU A 195 -18.20 -9.44 2.17
CA GLU A 195 -18.85 -10.76 2.17
C GLU A 195 -17.81 -11.89 2.27
N GLN A 196 -16.67 -11.76 1.60
CA GLN A 196 -15.59 -12.72 1.70
C GLN A 196 -15.02 -12.79 3.13
N GLU A 197 -14.76 -11.66 3.78
CA GLU A 197 -14.30 -11.61 5.18
C GLU A 197 -15.30 -12.28 6.11
N ARG A 198 -16.60 -12.00 5.96
CA ARG A 198 -17.66 -12.63 6.76
C ARG A 198 -17.69 -14.15 6.56
N MET A 199 -17.60 -14.59 5.32
CA MET A 199 -17.60 -16.01 4.97
C MET A 199 -16.38 -16.72 5.56
N GLU A 200 -15.19 -16.13 5.44
CA GLU A 200 -13.95 -16.72 5.98
C GLU A 200 -13.95 -16.78 7.50
N ALA A 201 -14.46 -15.75 8.17
CA ALA A 201 -14.62 -15.75 9.61
C ALA A 201 -15.57 -16.88 10.07
N TRP A 202 -16.67 -17.11 9.33
CA TRP A 202 -17.58 -18.23 9.60
C TRP A 202 -16.88 -19.59 9.38
N ILE A 203 -16.11 -19.76 8.31
CA ILE A 203 -15.33 -20.98 8.04
C ILE A 203 -14.34 -21.25 9.17
N VAL A 204 -13.60 -20.22 9.61
CA VAL A 204 -12.63 -20.35 10.71
C VAL A 204 -13.33 -20.81 12.00
N ASN A 205 -14.52 -20.27 12.28
CA ASN A 205 -15.32 -20.72 13.43
C ASN A 205 -15.74 -22.20 13.31
N GLU A 206 -16.19 -22.66 12.14
CA GLU A 206 -16.51 -24.08 11.89
C GLU A 206 -15.27 -24.97 12.11
N VAL A 207 -14.09 -24.55 11.61
CA VAL A 207 -12.83 -25.28 11.82
C VAL A 207 -12.47 -25.35 13.31
N ASN A 208 -12.60 -24.27 14.06
CA ASN A 208 -12.36 -24.22 15.50
C ASN A 208 -13.32 -25.15 16.28
N ASN A 209 -14.51 -25.39 15.74
CA ASN A 209 -15.49 -26.34 16.28
C ASN A 209 -15.26 -27.78 15.80
N GLY A 210 -14.15 -28.07 15.09
CA GLY A 210 -13.74 -29.41 14.70
C GLY A 210 -14.21 -29.86 13.31
N ALA A 211 -14.76 -28.95 12.47
CA ALA A 211 -15.15 -29.29 11.12
C ALA A 211 -13.94 -29.59 10.22
N ALA A 212 -14.02 -30.63 9.38
CA ALA A 212 -12.99 -30.98 8.43
C ALA A 212 -13.03 -30.02 7.22
N LEU A 213 -11.86 -29.77 6.59
CA LEU A 213 -11.75 -28.88 5.44
C LEU A 213 -12.45 -29.37 4.16
N PRO A 214 -12.44 -30.68 3.80
CA PRO A 214 -13.12 -31.14 2.59
C PRO A 214 -14.62 -30.81 2.60
N GLY A 215 -15.07 -30.04 1.59
CA GLY A 215 -16.45 -29.57 1.47
C GLY A 215 -16.77 -28.31 2.29
N LEU A 216 -15.92 -27.94 3.27
CA LEU A 216 -16.02 -26.68 4.00
C LEU A 216 -15.24 -25.58 3.29
N TYR A 217 -14.01 -25.86 2.85
CA TYR A 217 -13.15 -24.93 2.14
C TYR A 217 -12.36 -25.64 1.00
N PRO A 218 -12.76 -25.40 -0.27
CA PRO A 218 -13.89 -24.56 -0.71
C PRO A 218 -15.25 -25.17 -0.33
N MET A 219 -16.24 -24.29 -0.11
CA MET A 219 -17.59 -24.72 0.27
C MET A 219 -18.28 -25.51 -0.83
N ASN A 220 -18.81 -26.68 -0.49
CA ASN A 220 -19.76 -27.43 -1.31
C ASN A 220 -21.19 -26.83 -1.21
N ALA A 221 -22.18 -27.44 -1.88
CA ALA A 221 -23.56 -26.95 -1.89
C ALA A 221 -24.21 -26.95 -0.49
N GLU A 222 -23.97 -27.99 0.30
CA GLU A 222 -24.48 -28.13 1.67
C GLU A 222 -23.91 -27.05 2.58
N THR A 223 -22.59 -26.85 2.56
CA THR A 223 -21.91 -25.84 3.37
C THR A 223 -22.35 -24.43 2.99
N LYS A 224 -22.56 -24.14 1.71
CA LYS A 224 -23.14 -22.86 1.25
C LYS A 224 -24.53 -22.62 1.83
N ALA A 225 -25.38 -23.67 1.87
CA ALA A 225 -26.72 -23.55 2.46
C ALA A 225 -26.64 -23.29 3.99
N ARG A 226 -25.75 -23.97 4.72
CA ARG A 226 -25.49 -23.71 6.14
C ARG A 226 -25.02 -22.29 6.40
N TYR A 227 -24.05 -21.82 5.61
CA TYR A 227 -23.57 -20.44 5.71
C TYR A 227 -24.69 -19.42 5.42
N ALA A 228 -25.50 -19.64 4.40
CA ALA A 228 -26.64 -18.78 4.10
C ALA A 228 -27.67 -18.73 5.26
N ALA A 229 -27.92 -19.86 5.92
CA ALA A 229 -28.79 -19.94 7.07
C ALA A 229 -28.23 -19.21 8.31
N SER A 230 -26.89 -19.15 8.47
CA SER A 230 -26.24 -18.47 9.60
C SER A 230 -26.28 -16.95 9.51
N LYS A 231 -26.69 -16.38 8.36
CA LYS A 231 -26.85 -14.92 8.17
C LYS A 231 -28.17 -14.36 8.69
N LYS A 232 -29.10 -15.23 9.06
CA LYS A 232 -30.43 -14.86 9.58
C LYS A 232 -30.35 -14.68 11.11
#